data_d9810e58bcc50917017b5a448480a463
#
_entry.id   d9810e58bcc50917017b5a448480a463
#
_cell.length_a   1.000
_cell.length_b   1.000
_cell.length_c   1.000
_cell.angle_alpha   90.00
_cell.angle_beta   90.00
_cell.angle_gamma   90.00
#
_symmetry.space_group_name_H-M   'P 1'
#
loop_
_entity.id
_entity.type
_entity.pdbx_description
1 polymer ?
#
loop_
_entity_poly.entity_id
_entity_poly.type
_entity_poly.pdbx_seq_one_letter_code
_entity_poly.pdbx_strand_id
1 'polypeptide(L)'
;MSTKLDTILDNPQYAILCGITIFTLFIVQFSLLDRGGKYPLLNPKGSFEISTNRVVREFISDSRNLLEKGKSLFKGQPYRANTDWGEVVVIPPQFLDALKSHKDLDFTIPAQDDSHCYIPGFEPFNADPNLSKVVIKYLTKALNRVTGPLSEEASIAFRTVIADSPEWHEIQPQPAFVRIISRMSSRVFMGEELCRNEEWVKLAGDYTVQSFKTGDELRMYPRWSRPFVHHFLPSCKEVRRTLDAARNCLNPLLERRNAIKAEAKAKGEPCPYDNSFEWFEKEYSTHDPAVAQLNLSLVAIHTTTDLLMETVFNIAQHPELLAPLREEIVRVLSTEGLKKTALLNLKLMDSVLKESQRLRPALLGSFRRLAMADVTLPNGDVIKKGTKIVCSTSHMWSADSHESGEQFDGYRFLRMREKEEAEQCKTSHPHLVSPSSDHLGFGFGNHACPGRFFAANELKIALCHMLLKYDWKLAKDAVPRSASFGMILMPDLRTKLLIRRRSEELDIDSVES
;
A
#
# COMPACT_ATOMS: atom_id res chain seq x y z
N MET A 1 -62.46 27.69 -11.16
CA MET A 1 -61.06 27.49 -10.75
C MET A 1 -60.22 26.73 -11.77
N SER A 2 -60.87 26.03 -12.72
CA SER A 2 -60.25 25.23 -13.78
C SER A 2 -59.55 26.06 -14.88
N THR A 3 -60.10 27.22 -15.26
CA THR A 3 -59.62 28.05 -16.39
C THR A 3 -58.30 28.77 -16.18
N LYS A 4 -57.82 28.98 -14.93
CA LYS A 4 -56.53 29.62 -14.68
C LYS A 4 -55.34 28.65 -14.68
N LEU A 5 -55.59 27.33 -14.47
CA LEU A 5 -54.53 26.34 -14.50
C LEU A 5 -54.18 25.98 -15.96
N ASP A 6 -55.19 25.93 -16.82
CA ASP A 6 -55.04 25.62 -18.26
C ASP A 6 -54.22 26.70 -18.98
N THR A 7 -54.45 28.01 -18.61
CA THR A 7 -53.70 29.13 -19.18
C THR A 7 -52.20 29.18 -18.75
N ILE A 8 -51.86 28.55 -17.63
CA ILE A 8 -50.47 28.44 -17.17
C ILE A 8 -49.74 27.31 -17.88
N LEU A 9 -50.43 26.23 -18.19
CA LEU A 9 -49.85 25.05 -18.88
C LEU A 9 -49.68 25.28 -20.39
N ASP A 10 -50.50 26.13 -21.00
CA ASP A 10 -50.44 26.48 -22.43
C ASP A 10 -49.30 27.47 -22.79
N ASN A 11 -48.66 28.09 -21.79
CA ASN A 11 -47.52 28.97 -22.06
C ASN A 11 -46.19 28.24 -21.77
N PRO A 12 -45.39 27.89 -22.80
CA PRO A 12 -44.19 27.10 -22.64
C PRO A 12 -43.15 27.76 -21.68
N GLN A 13 -43.19 29.07 -21.51
CA GLN A 13 -42.31 29.76 -20.56
C GLN A 13 -42.64 29.45 -19.10
N TYR A 14 -43.93 29.34 -18.76
CA TYR A 14 -44.37 28.98 -17.39
C TYR A 14 -44.14 27.48 -17.12
N ALA A 15 -44.32 26.61 -18.11
CA ALA A 15 -44.01 25.20 -17.98
C ALA A 15 -42.50 24.95 -17.73
N ILE A 16 -41.63 25.68 -18.43
CA ILE A 16 -40.18 25.66 -18.21
C ILE A 16 -39.82 26.22 -16.82
N LEU A 17 -40.43 27.32 -16.41
CA LEU A 17 -40.18 27.93 -15.10
C LEU A 17 -40.62 27.02 -13.94
N CYS A 18 -41.79 26.40 -14.07
CA CYS A 18 -42.26 25.37 -13.12
C CYS A 18 -41.35 24.15 -13.09
N GLY A 19 -40.88 23.67 -14.24
CA GLY A 19 -39.92 22.56 -14.34
C GLY A 19 -38.60 22.90 -13.65
N ILE A 20 -38.05 24.09 -13.89
CA ILE A 20 -36.81 24.56 -13.24
C ILE A 20 -37.03 24.70 -11.72
N THR A 21 -38.16 25.24 -11.29
CA THR A 21 -38.49 25.42 -9.87
C THR A 21 -38.63 24.06 -9.17
N ILE A 22 -39.35 23.11 -9.75
CA ILE A 22 -39.51 21.75 -9.23
C ILE A 22 -38.16 21.04 -9.19
N PHE A 23 -37.36 21.15 -10.25
CA PHE A 23 -36.02 20.56 -10.31
C PHE A 23 -35.08 21.20 -9.28
N THR A 24 -35.15 22.50 -9.08
CA THR A 24 -34.39 23.23 -8.06
C THR A 24 -34.83 22.82 -6.64
N LEU A 25 -36.12 22.72 -6.38
CA LEU A 25 -36.65 22.24 -5.11
C LEU A 25 -36.28 20.79 -4.86
N PHE A 26 -36.30 19.93 -5.90
CA PHE A 26 -35.86 18.54 -5.81
C PHE A 26 -34.35 18.46 -5.49
N ILE A 27 -33.52 19.25 -6.16
CA ILE A 27 -32.07 19.35 -5.86
C ILE A 27 -31.84 19.85 -4.44
N VAL A 28 -32.56 20.91 -4.02
CA VAL A 28 -32.43 21.45 -2.67
C VAL A 28 -32.89 20.42 -1.64
N GLN A 29 -34.04 19.79 -1.84
CA GLN A 29 -34.55 18.75 -0.95
C GLN A 29 -33.62 17.52 -0.91
N PHE A 30 -33.06 17.10 -2.05
CA PHE A 30 -32.11 16.00 -2.12
C PHE A 30 -30.75 16.34 -1.50
N SER A 31 -30.34 17.61 -1.53
CA SER A 31 -29.08 18.08 -0.94
C SER A 31 -29.20 18.42 0.56
N LEU A 32 -30.41 18.81 1.01
CA LEU A 32 -30.72 19.05 2.43
C LEU A 32 -30.99 17.75 3.21
N LEU A 33 -31.36 16.70 2.51
CA LEU A 33 -31.40 15.36 3.10
C LEU A 33 -29.94 14.93 3.35
N ASP A 34 -29.38 15.33 4.49
CA ASP A 34 -28.42 14.45 5.15
C ASP A 34 -29.15 13.10 5.23
N ARG A 35 -28.71 12.13 4.45
CA ARG A 35 -29.23 10.75 4.56
C ARG A 35 -28.88 10.31 5.95
N GLY A 36 -29.72 10.70 6.94
CA GLY A 36 -29.52 10.62 8.36
C GLY A 36 -29.00 9.25 8.78
N GLY A 37 -27.67 9.07 8.64
CA GLY A 37 -27.00 7.87 9.05
C GLY A 37 -27.06 7.80 10.58
N LYS A 38 -27.19 6.62 11.12
CA LYS A 38 -27.23 6.36 12.56
C LYS A 38 -26.07 7.03 13.32
N TYR A 39 -24.91 7.23 12.65
CA TYR A 39 -23.69 7.75 13.27
C TYR A 39 -23.46 9.24 12.94
N PRO A 40 -22.84 9.99 13.88
CA PRO A 40 -22.51 11.40 13.66
C PRO A 40 -21.50 11.55 12.50
N LEU A 41 -21.57 12.66 11.79
CA LEU A 41 -20.71 12.97 10.65
C LEU A 41 -19.59 13.93 11.09
N LEU A 42 -18.32 13.54 10.84
CA LEU A 42 -17.13 14.28 11.24
C LEU A 42 -17.00 15.63 10.51
N ASN A 43 -17.19 15.62 9.19
CA ASN A 43 -17.00 16.76 8.29
C ASN A 43 -18.27 16.99 7.45
N PRO A 44 -19.34 17.57 8.06
CA PRO A 44 -20.59 17.82 7.37
C PRO A 44 -20.45 18.90 6.31
N LYS A 45 -21.31 18.86 5.30
CA LYS A 45 -21.51 19.95 4.35
C LYS A 45 -22.07 21.18 5.07
N GLY A 46 -21.78 22.36 4.51
CA GLY A 46 -22.46 23.58 4.91
C GLY A 46 -23.95 23.56 4.55
N SER A 47 -24.76 24.40 5.22
CA SER A 47 -26.24 24.39 5.11
C SER A 47 -26.79 24.60 3.69
N PHE A 48 -26.01 25.21 2.78
CA PHE A 48 -26.39 25.46 1.39
C PHE A 48 -25.49 24.73 0.37
N GLU A 49 -24.67 23.79 0.84
CA GLU A 49 -23.69 23.11 0.00
C GLU A 49 -24.30 21.88 -0.67
N ILE A 50 -24.42 21.90 -2.01
CA ILE A 50 -25.04 20.84 -2.79
C ILE A 50 -24.09 19.64 -2.91
N SER A 51 -22.79 19.85 -3.09
CA SER A 51 -21.81 18.79 -3.32
C SER A 51 -20.90 18.58 -2.10
N THR A 52 -20.30 17.39 -2.01
CA THR A 52 -19.29 17.06 -0.99
C THR A 52 -17.87 17.50 -1.38
N ASN A 53 -17.70 18.14 -2.54
CA ASN A 53 -16.36 18.42 -3.09
C ASN A 53 -15.45 19.23 -2.16
N ARG A 54 -16.00 20.21 -1.43
CA ARG A 54 -15.22 21.01 -0.48
C ARG A 54 -14.73 20.14 0.69
N VAL A 55 -15.66 19.44 1.34
CA VAL A 55 -15.32 18.62 2.52
C VAL A 55 -14.41 17.44 2.18
N VAL A 56 -14.53 16.89 0.95
CA VAL A 56 -13.61 15.86 0.44
C VAL A 56 -12.23 16.46 0.17
N ARG A 57 -12.12 17.66 -0.42
CA ARG A 57 -10.83 18.34 -0.60
C ARG A 57 -10.17 18.69 0.74
N GLU A 58 -10.94 19.17 1.69
CA GLU A 58 -10.47 19.41 3.06
C GLU A 58 -9.95 18.13 3.70
N PHE A 59 -10.68 17.02 3.56
CA PHE A 59 -10.23 15.72 4.01
C PHE A 59 -8.94 15.29 3.30
N ILE A 60 -8.84 15.43 1.98
CA ILE A 60 -7.63 15.06 1.22
C ILE A 60 -6.40 15.82 1.72
N SER A 61 -6.53 17.10 2.04
CA SER A 61 -5.42 17.95 2.46
C SER A 61 -5.05 17.83 3.94
N ASP A 62 -5.97 17.37 4.81
CA ASP A 62 -5.79 17.36 6.27
C ASP A 62 -6.37 16.12 6.95
N SER A 63 -6.32 14.99 6.26
CA SER A 63 -6.95 13.74 6.70
C SER A 63 -6.44 13.23 8.04
N ARG A 64 -5.12 13.36 8.31
CA ARG A 64 -4.52 12.93 9.58
C ARG A 64 -5.16 13.67 10.76
N ASN A 65 -5.16 14.99 10.73
CA ASN A 65 -5.73 15.81 11.81
C ASN A 65 -7.24 15.60 11.95
N LEU A 66 -7.96 15.45 10.81
CA LEU A 66 -9.40 15.18 10.84
C LEU A 66 -9.72 13.83 11.49
N LEU A 67 -8.97 12.76 11.19
CA LEU A 67 -9.17 11.45 11.81
C LEU A 67 -8.82 11.47 13.31
N GLU A 68 -7.77 12.17 13.72
CA GLU A 68 -7.42 12.37 15.14
C GLU A 68 -8.50 13.17 15.87
N LYS A 69 -9.03 14.23 15.24
CA LYS A 69 -10.19 14.96 15.74
C LYS A 69 -11.42 14.07 15.89
N GLY A 70 -11.70 13.21 14.90
CA GLY A 70 -12.78 12.24 14.98
C GLY A 70 -12.62 11.26 16.14
N LYS A 71 -11.42 10.72 16.36
CA LYS A 71 -11.10 9.88 17.51
C LYS A 71 -11.40 10.59 18.83
N SER A 72 -11.00 11.86 18.98
CA SER A 72 -11.18 12.65 20.19
C SER A 72 -12.64 13.01 20.43
N LEU A 73 -13.39 13.38 19.38
CA LEU A 73 -14.78 13.80 19.47
C LEU A 73 -15.72 12.64 19.82
N PHE A 74 -15.51 11.48 19.17
CA PHE A 74 -16.47 10.36 19.26
C PHE A 74 -16.03 9.27 20.22
N LYS A 75 -14.88 9.40 20.88
CA LYS A 75 -14.42 8.59 22.04
C LYS A 75 -14.64 7.09 21.86
N GLY A 76 -14.18 6.52 20.74
CA GLY A 76 -14.30 5.09 20.48
C GLY A 76 -15.68 4.61 20.02
N GLN A 77 -16.59 5.53 19.67
CA GLN A 77 -17.84 5.20 18.98
C GLN A 77 -17.67 5.29 17.46
N PRO A 78 -18.41 4.52 16.66
CA PRO A 78 -18.43 4.66 15.22
C PRO A 78 -18.92 6.06 14.80
N TYR A 79 -18.32 6.60 13.73
CA TYR A 79 -18.72 7.87 13.14
C TYR A 79 -18.57 7.84 11.62
N ARG A 80 -19.26 8.73 10.91
CA ARG A 80 -19.15 8.88 9.45
C ARG A 80 -18.11 9.94 9.09
N ALA A 81 -17.48 9.77 7.93
CA ALA A 81 -16.61 10.79 7.34
C ALA A 81 -16.78 10.80 5.82
N ASN A 82 -16.82 12.02 5.23
CA ASN A 82 -16.68 12.20 3.79
C ASN A 82 -15.20 12.20 3.43
N THR A 83 -14.77 11.22 2.66
CA THR A 83 -13.37 10.97 2.31
C THR A 83 -13.18 10.89 0.81
N ASP A 84 -11.93 10.77 0.36
CA ASP A 84 -11.58 10.45 -1.03
C ASP A 84 -12.11 9.08 -1.50
N TRP A 85 -12.45 8.18 -0.56
CA TRP A 85 -13.13 6.91 -0.83
C TRP A 85 -14.66 7.01 -0.79
N GLY A 86 -15.21 8.22 -0.75
CA GLY A 86 -16.61 8.53 -0.51
C GLY A 86 -16.96 8.59 0.97
N GLU A 87 -18.26 8.49 1.30
CA GLU A 87 -18.68 8.39 2.69
C GLU A 87 -18.33 7.02 3.25
N VAL A 88 -17.66 7.00 4.41
CA VAL A 88 -17.29 5.79 5.14
C VAL A 88 -17.75 5.87 6.58
N VAL A 89 -18.03 4.74 7.21
CA VAL A 89 -18.16 4.61 8.67
C VAL A 89 -16.81 4.23 9.24
N VAL A 90 -16.23 5.09 10.05
CA VAL A 90 -15.00 4.81 10.79
C VAL A 90 -15.38 4.02 12.04
N ILE A 91 -14.91 2.78 12.12
CA ILE A 91 -15.13 1.90 13.28
C ILE A 91 -13.92 1.93 14.22
N PRO A 92 -14.13 1.79 15.53
CA PRO A 92 -13.04 1.77 16.49
C PRO A 92 -12.28 0.44 16.48
N PRO A 93 -10.96 0.43 16.85
CA PRO A 93 -10.10 -0.75 16.74
C PRO A 93 -10.58 -1.93 17.61
N GLN A 94 -11.23 -1.69 18.74
CA GLN A 94 -11.75 -2.75 19.61
C GLN A 94 -12.83 -3.63 18.95
N PHE A 95 -13.41 -3.22 17.81
CA PHE A 95 -14.38 -4.05 17.07
C PHE A 95 -13.72 -4.99 16.06
N LEU A 96 -12.45 -4.75 15.74
CA LEU A 96 -11.78 -5.44 14.64
C LEU A 96 -11.67 -6.95 14.85
N ASP A 97 -11.40 -7.41 16.09
CA ASP A 97 -11.28 -8.85 16.37
C ASP A 97 -12.56 -9.61 16.07
N ALA A 98 -13.72 -9.03 16.36
CA ALA A 98 -15.02 -9.62 16.02
C ALA A 98 -15.33 -9.59 14.51
N LEU A 99 -14.78 -8.61 13.79
CA LEU A 99 -15.11 -8.36 12.38
C LEU A 99 -14.07 -8.89 11.40
N LYS A 100 -12.85 -9.24 11.83
CA LYS A 100 -11.69 -9.56 10.99
C LYS A 100 -11.91 -10.65 9.95
N SER A 101 -12.86 -11.56 10.21
CA SER A 101 -13.19 -12.70 9.34
C SER A 101 -14.67 -12.77 8.99
N HIS A 102 -15.41 -11.66 9.16
CA HIS A 102 -16.85 -11.63 8.90
C HIS A 102 -17.13 -11.84 7.40
N LYS A 103 -17.94 -12.85 7.06
CA LYS A 103 -18.19 -13.30 5.68
C LYS A 103 -18.87 -12.25 4.80
N ASP A 104 -19.68 -11.37 5.41
CA ASP A 104 -20.44 -10.33 4.70
C ASP A 104 -19.68 -8.98 4.66
N LEU A 105 -18.38 -8.97 4.97
CA LEU A 105 -17.51 -7.80 4.86
C LEU A 105 -16.48 -8.02 3.74
N ASP A 106 -16.76 -7.48 2.57
CA ASP A 106 -15.93 -7.64 1.37
C ASP A 106 -14.89 -6.53 1.24
N PHE A 107 -13.66 -6.90 0.87
CA PHE A 107 -12.56 -5.99 0.58
C PHE A 107 -12.41 -5.71 -0.92
N THR A 108 -12.74 -6.69 -1.75
CA THR A 108 -12.40 -6.68 -3.19
C THR A 108 -13.18 -5.61 -3.94
N ILE A 109 -14.50 -5.56 -3.72
CA ILE A 109 -15.39 -4.61 -4.40
C ILE A 109 -14.97 -3.14 -4.18
N PRO A 110 -14.80 -2.66 -2.93
CA PRO A 110 -14.36 -1.29 -2.72
C PRO A 110 -12.95 -1.02 -3.25
N ALA A 111 -12.04 -1.99 -3.17
CA ALA A 111 -10.69 -1.84 -3.71
C ALA A 111 -10.71 -1.68 -5.24
N GLN A 112 -11.50 -2.48 -5.94
CA GLN A 112 -11.66 -2.40 -7.39
C GLN A 112 -12.35 -1.11 -7.85
N ASP A 113 -13.35 -0.65 -7.12
CA ASP A 113 -14.08 0.59 -7.46
C ASP A 113 -13.18 1.82 -7.35
N ASP A 114 -12.41 1.91 -6.27
CA ASP A 114 -11.57 3.07 -6.00
C ASP A 114 -10.29 3.11 -6.84
N SER A 115 -9.82 1.95 -7.30
CA SER A 115 -8.68 1.84 -8.19
C SER A 115 -9.03 2.02 -9.67
N HIS A 116 -10.33 2.20 -9.99
CA HIS A 116 -10.83 2.35 -11.35
C HIS A 116 -10.52 1.18 -12.29
N CYS A 117 -10.32 -0.05 -11.77
CA CYS A 117 -9.95 -1.21 -12.59
C CYS A 117 -10.97 -1.58 -13.69
N TYR A 118 -12.18 -1.00 -13.63
CA TYR A 118 -13.23 -1.11 -14.65
C TYR A 118 -13.01 -0.16 -15.85
N ILE A 119 -11.97 0.70 -15.80
CA ILE A 119 -11.58 1.61 -16.90
C ILE A 119 -10.44 0.96 -17.69
N PRO A 120 -10.51 0.89 -19.04
CA PRO A 120 -9.44 0.37 -19.86
C PRO A 120 -8.09 1.06 -19.61
N GLY A 121 -7.06 0.27 -19.39
CA GLY A 121 -5.72 0.70 -19.00
C GLY A 121 -5.43 0.58 -17.50
N PHE A 122 -6.47 0.34 -16.66
CA PHE A 122 -6.33 0.17 -15.22
C PHE A 122 -6.47 -1.29 -14.77
N GLU A 123 -6.40 -2.25 -15.68
CA GLU A 123 -6.51 -3.68 -15.38
C GLU A 123 -5.49 -4.16 -14.31
N PRO A 124 -4.24 -3.65 -14.25
CA PRO A 124 -3.28 -4.01 -13.20
C PRO A 124 -3.71 -3.66 -11.77
N PHE A 125 -4.70 -2.78 -11.60
CA PHE A 125 -5.26 -2.46 -10.28
C PHE A 125 -6.37 -3.42 -9.82
N ASN A 126 -6.66 -4.44 -10.60
CA ASN A 126 -7.70 -5.39 -10.23
C ASN A 126 -7.30 -6.17 -8.97
N ALA A 127 -8.06 -5.97 -7.88
CA ALA A 127 -7.93 -6.75 -6.65
C ALA A 127 -8.53 -8.14 -6.87
N ASP A 128 -7.76 -9.04 -7.48
CA ASP A 128 -8.19 -10.40 -7.78
C ASP A 128 -7.85 -11.34 -6.60
N PRO A 129 -8.82 -12.12 -6.08
CA PRO A 129 -8.56 -13.14 -5.06
C PRO A 129 -7.48 -14.18 -5.45
N ASN A 130 -7.34 -14.47 -6.74
CA ASN A 130 -6.32 -15.41 -7.21
C ASN A 130 -4.90 -14.84 -7.12
N LEU A 131 -4.71 -13.52 -7.22
CA LEU A 131 -3.43 -12.89 -6.92
C LEU A 131 -2.96 -13.24 -5.49
N SER A 132 -3.85 -13.14 -4.51
CA SER A 132 -3.54 -13.54 -3.13
C SER A 132 -3.14 -15.01 -3.04
N LYS A 133 -3.78 -15.89 -3.81
CA LYS A 133 -3.41 -17.32 -3.89
C LYS A 133 -2.01 -17.50 -4.48
N VAL A 134 -1.69 -16.80 -5.58
CA VAL A 134 -0.34 -16.82 -6.18
C VAL A 134 0.72 -16.44 -5.15
N VAL A 135 0.52 -15.33 -4.43
CA VAL A 135 1.45 -14.84 -3.42
C VAL A 135 1.60 -15.83 -2.25
N ILE A 136 0.51 -16.36 -1.71
CA ILE A 136 0.54 -17.27 -0.57
C ILE A 136 1.11 -18.64 -0.97
N LYS A 137 0.65 -19.19 -2.09
CA LYS A 137 0.94 -20.56 -2.49
C LYS A 137 2.35 -20.73 -3.08
N TYR A 138 2.82 -19.72 -3.82
CA TYR A 138 4.10 -19.79 -4.54
C TYR A 138 5.16 -18.86 -3.95
N LEU A 139 4.92 -17.54 -3.90
CA LEU A 139 5.92 -16.58 -3.46
C LEU A 139 6.35 -16.82 -2.01
N THR A 140 5.40 -17.03 -1.09
CA THR A 140 5.71 -17.25 0.33
C THR A 140 6.48 -18.58 0.54
N LYS A 141 6.18 -19.61 -0.27
CA LYS A 141 6.92 -20.89 -0.21
C LYS A 141 8.31 -20.79 -0.84
N ALA A 142 8.48 -19.92 -1.82
CA ALA A 142 9.76 -19.73 -2.49
C ALA A 142 10.78 -18.93 -1.67
N LEU A 143 10.41 -18.32 -0.53
CA LEU A 143 11.26 -17.40 0.23
C LEU A 143 12.66 -17.95 0.55
N ASN A 144 12.79 -19.22 0.90
CA ASN A 144 14.10 -19.80 1.14
C ASN A 144 14.99 -19.78 -0.12
N ARG A 145 14.43 -20.12 -1.27
CA ARG A 145 15.15 -20.20 -2.55
C ARG A 145 15.49 -18.83 -3.12
N VAL A 146 14.64 -17.82 -2.88
CA VAL A 146 14.81 -16.48 -3.47
C VAL A 146 15.64 -15.54 -2.59
N THR A 147 16.02 -15.93 -1.37
CA THR A 147 16.81 -15.10 -0.44
C THR A 147 18.19 -14.76 -1.01
N GLY A 148 18.94 -15.77 -1.52
CA GLY A 148 20.23 -15.56 -2.18
C GLY A 148 20.13 -14.66 -3.41
N PRO A 149 19.33 -15.02 -4.44
CA PRO A 149 19.11 -14.17 -5.61
C PRO A 149 18.66 -12.74 -5.28
N LEU A 150 17.89 -12.56 -4.22
CA LEU A 150 17.43 -11.23 -3.77
C LEU A 150 18.59 -10.41 -3.21
N SER A 151 19.50 -11.04 -2.46
CA SER A 151 20.70 -10.39 -1.92
C SER A 151 21.73 -10.06 -3.00
N GLU A 152 21.94 -10.98 -3.96
CA GLU A 152 22.79 -10.71 -5.12
C GLU A 152 22.33 -9.47 -5.89
N GLU A 153 21.04 -9.39 -6.18
CA GLU A 153 20.49 -8.25 -6.90
C GLU A 153 20.51 -6.97 -6.05
N ALA A 154 20.32 -7.09 -4.73
CA ALA A 154 20.49 -5.96 -3.80
C ALA A 154 21.90 -5.40 -3.87
N SER A 155 22.95 -6.25 -3.80
CA SER A 155 24.34 -5.82 -3.92
C SER A 155 24.60 -5.02 -5.19
N ILE A 156 24.17 -5.55 -6.34
CA ILE A 156 24.32 -4.88 -7.63
C ILE A 156 23.52 -3.56 -7.67
N ALA A 157 22.28 -3.58 -7.17
CA ALA A 157 21.40 -2.41 -7.20
C ALA A 157 21.95 -1.27 -6.31
N PHE A 158 22.37 -1.57 -5.09
CA PHE A 158 22.98 -0.58 -4.18
C PHE A 158 24.23 0.04 -4.79
N ARG A 159 25.16 -0.78 -5.31
CA ARG A 159 26.37 -0.29 -5.96
C ARG A 159 26.07 0.59 -7.18
N THR A 160 25.08 0.20 -7.98
CA THR A 160 24.72 0.95 -9.22
C THR A 160 24.00 2.26 -8.91
N VAL A 161 23.14 2.28 -7.87
CA VAL A 161 22.25 3.42 -7.59
C VAL A 161 22.84 4.39 -6.57
N ILE A 162 23.50 3.86 -5.52
CA ILE A 162 24.09 4.65 -4.43
C ILE A 162 25.55 5.01 -4.74
N ALA A 163 26.24 4.21 -5.53
CA ALA A 163 27.68 4.24 -5.81
C ALA A 163 28.54 3.72 -4.65
N ASP A 164 29.80 3.38 -4.98
CA ASP A 164 30.82 2.89 -4.03
C ASP A 164 31.81 4.00 -3.61
N SER A 165 31.35 5.26 -3.53
CA SER A 165 32.19 6.37 -3.15
C SER A 165 32.47 6.38 -1.64
N PRO A 166 33.75 6.43 -1.18
CA PRO A 166 34.08 6.61 0.22
C PRO A 166 33.84 8.05 0.69
N GLU A 167 33.63 8.98 -0.25
CA GLU A 167 33.32 10.38 0.05
C GLU A 167 31.83 10.59 0.27
N TRP A 168 31.51 11.50 1.21
CA TRP A 168 30.14 11.89 1.44
C TRP A 168 29.54 12.57 0.20
N HIS A 169 28.43 12.00 -0.29
CA HIS A 169 27.66 12.59 -1.39
C HIS A 169 26.17 12.57 -1.08
N GLU A 170 25.44 13.42 -1.76
CA GLU A 170 24.01 13.60 -1.54
C GLU A 170 23.21 12.68 -2.46
N ILE A 171 22.19 12.03 -1.91
CA ILE A 171 21.21 11.27 -2.68
C ILE A 171 19.79 11.73 -2.36
N GLN A 172 18.88 11.53 -3.34
CA GLN A 172 17.44 11.55 -3.09
C GLN A 172 16.97 10.14 -2.78
N PRO A 173 16.50 9.85 -1.54
CA PRO A 173 16.16 8.49 -1.12
C PRO A 173 15.05 7.86 -1.94
N GLN A 174 13.98 8.63 -2.24
CA GLN A 174 12.80 8.07 -2.90
C GLN A 174 13.11 7.46 -4.28
N PRO A 175 13.69 8.18 -5.28
CA PRO A 175 14.00 7.57 -6.57
C PRO A 175 15.10 6.50 -6.47
N ALA A 176 16.05 6.65 -5.53
CA ALA A 176 17.10 5.66 -5.32
C ALA A 176 16.53 4.35 -4.78
N PHE A 177 15.73 4.40 -3.73
CA PHE A 177 15.17 3.19 -3.11
C PHE A 177 14.07 2.55 -3.98
N VAL A 178 13.26 3.34 -4.71
CA VAL A 178 12.34 2.78 -5.71
C VAL A 178 13.11 1.93 -6.73
N ARG A 179 14.24 2.43 -7.23
CA ARG A 179 15.04 1.69 -8.21
C ARG A 179 15.67 0.43 -7.62
N ILE A 180 16.16 0.48 -6.39
CA ILE A 180 16.71 -0.68 -5.68
C ILE A 180 15.63 -1.73 -5.45
N ILE A 181 14.52 -1.37 -4.83
CA ILE A 181 13.42 -2.29 -4.52
C ILE A 181 12.79 -2.84 -5.81
N SER A 182 12.63 -2.01 -6.85
CA SER A 182 12.14 -2.46 -8.16
C SER A 182 13.00 -3.58 -8.74
N ARG A 183 14.34 -3.43 -8.70
CA ARG A 183 15.26 -4.46 -9.18
C ARG A 183 15.19 -5.73 -8.34
N MET A 184 15.19 -5.59 -7.01
CA MET A 184 15.09 -6.72 -6.07
C MET A 184 13.79 -7.50 -6.26
N SER A 185 12.64 -6.83 -6.23
CA SER A 185 11.32 -7.46 -6.46
C SER A 185 11.24 -8.12 -7.84
N SER A 186 11.70 -7.43 -8.89
CA SER A 186 11.69 -7.95 -10.27
C SER A 186 12.57 -9.18 -10.44
N ARG A 187 13.70 -9.27 -9.72
CA ARG A 187 14.58 -10.47 -9.71
C ARG A 187 13.80 -11.71 -9.29
N VAL A 188 12.93 -11.57 -8.31
CA VAL A 188 12.10 -12.66 -7.80
C VAL A 188 10.90 -12.95 -8.72
N PHE A 189 10.23 -11.89 -9.20
CA PHE A 189 9.01 -12.07 -9.98
C PHE A 189 9.30 -12.53 -11.40
N MET A 190 10.31 -11.98 -12.05
CA MET A 190 10.53 -12.13 -13.48
C MET A 190 11.88 -12.79 -13.84
N GLY A 191 12.79 -12.87 -12.87
CA GLY A 191 14.12 -13.42 -13.07
C GLY A 191 15.16 -12.36 -13.45
N GLU A 192 16.39 -12.84 -13.68
CA GLU A 192 17.57 -11.99 -13.85
C GLU A 192 17.52 -11.08 -15.09
N GLU A 193 17.00 -11.61 -16.19
CA GLU A 193 16.98 -10.90 -17.47
C GLU A 193 16.12 -9.63 -17.40
N LEU A 194 14.91 -9.71 -16.84
CA LEU A 194 13.99 -8.59 -16.80
C LEU A 194 14.24 -7.62 -15.63
N CYS A 195 14.80 -8.07 -14.51
CA CYS A 195 15.08 -7.16 -13.40
C CYS A 195 16.15 -6.11 -13.74
N ARG A 196 16.96 -6.36 -14.77
CA ARG A 196 18.00 -5.46 -15.29
C ARG A 196 17.64 -4.82 -16.63
N ASN A 197 16.46 -5.11 -17.19
CA ASN A 197 15.98 -4.48 -18.40
C ASN A 197 15.48 -3.05 -18.09
N GLU A 198 16.26 -2.05 -18.50
CA GLU A 198 15.97 -0.64 -18.20
C GLU A 198 14.64 -0.16 -18.84
N GLU A 199 14.25 -0.74 -20.00
CA GLU A 199 12.97 -0.43 -20.64
C GLU A 199 11.81 -0.92 -19.76
N TRP A 200 11.85 -2.17 -19.29
CA TRP A 200 10.84 -2.71 -18.39
C TRP A 200 10.75 -1.94 -17.07
N VAL A 201 11.90 -1.68 -16.43
CA VAL A 201 11.96 -0.95 -15.15
C VAL A 201 11.34 0.44 -15.29
N LYS A 202 11.64 1.12 -16.41
CA LYS A 202 11.07 2.43 -16.73
C LYS A 202 9.56 2.35 -16.97
N LEU A 203 9.11 1.40 -17.80
CA LEU A 203 7.68 1.20 -18.10
C LEU A 203 6.86 0.90 -16.85
N ALA A 204 7.34 0.04 -15.96
CA ALA A 204 6.64 -0.29 -14.71
C ALA A 204 6.55 0.92 -13.77
N GLY A 205 7.61 1.73 -13.68
CA GLY A 205 7.63 2.96 -12.91
C GLY A 205 6.69 4.03 -13.49
N ASP A 206 6.80 4.29 -14.80
CA ASP A 206 5.97 5.26 -15.51
C ASP A 206 4.49 4.89 -15.43
N TYR A 207 4.15 3.61 -15.64
CA TYR A 207 2.78 3.11 -15.50
C TYR A 207 2.22 3.42 -14.12
N THR A 208 2.98 3.15 -13.07
CA THR A 208 2.53 3.36 -11.69
C THR A 208 2.24 4.84 -11.43
N VAL A 209 3.18 5.73 -11.74
CA VAL A 209 3.02 7.18 -11.51
C VAL A 209 1.86 7.75 -12.33
N GLN A 210 1.78 7.39 -13.61
CA GLN A 210 0.72 7.85 -14.50
C GLN A 210 -0.66 7.38 -14.05
N SER A 211 -0.80 6.12 -13.68
CA SER A 211 -2.09 5.55 -13.30
C SER A 211 -2.61 6.12 -11.98
N PHE A 212 -1.77 6.35 -10.98
CA PHE A 212 -2.19 7.04 -9.75
C PHE A 212 -2.65 8.48 -10.05
N LYS A 213 -1.85 9.25 -10.79
CA LYS A 213 -2.20 10.62 -11.19
C LYS A 213 -3.52 10.68 -11.98
N THR A 214 -3.69 9.77 -12.92
CA THR A 214 -4.90 9.68 -13.75
C THR A 214 -6.11 9.19 -12.95
N GLY A 215 -5.90 8.31 -11.97
CA GLY A 215 -6.94 7.88 -11.03
C GLY A 215 -7.47 9.06 -10.21
N ASP A 216 -6.58 9.95 -9.73
CA ASP A 216 -6.97 11.15 -9.01
C ASP A 216 -7.75 12.13 -9.92
N GLU A 217 -7.33 12.27 -11.19
CA GLU A 217 -8.08 13.05 -12.18
C GLU A 217 -9.47 12.47 -12.42
N LEU A 218 -9.60 11.14 -12.58
CA LEU A 218 -10.89 10.47 -12.75
C LEU A 218 -11.81 10.63 -11.55
N ARG A 219 -11.28 10.75 -10.32
CA ARG A 219 -12.08 11.00 -9.10
C ARG A 219 -12.80 12.35 -9.13
N MET A 220 -12.30 13.32 -9.89
CA MET A 220 -12.97 14.62 -10.06
C MET A 220 -14.30 14.51 -10.82
N TYR A 221 -14.53 13.43 -11.55
CA TYR A 221 -15.75 13.18 -12.30
C TYR A 221 -16.69 12.26 -11.54
N PRO A 222 -18.03 12.47 -11.62
CA PRO A 222 -18.99 11.54 -11.04
C PRO A 222 -18.77 10.11 -11.53
N ARG A 223 -18.92 9.13 -10.66
CA ARG A 223 -18.62 7.72 -10.99
C ARG A 223 -19.33 7.24 -12.27
N TRP A 224 -20.59 7.61 -12.45
CA TRP A 224 -21.39 7.19 -13.61
C TRP A 224 -20.87 7.73 -14.96
N SER A 225 -20.16 8.86 -14.94
CA SER A 225 -19.61 9.49 -16.15
C SER A 225 -18.22 8.97 -16.52
N ARG A 226 -17.46 8.38 -15.59
CA ARG A 226 -16.09 7.92 -15.82
C ARG A 226 -15.93 6.93 -16.98
N PRO A 227 -16.87 5.95 -17.20
CA PRO A 227 -16.83 5.06 -18.36
C PRO A 227 -16.93 5.76 -19.72
N PHE A 228 -17.34 7.03 -19.77
CA PHE A 228 -17.41 7.85 -20.97
C PHE A 228 -16.25 8.86 -21.02
N VAL A 229 -15.99 9.53 -19.91
CA VAL A 229 -14.98 10.61 -19.80
C VAL A 229 -13.57 10.10 -20.11
N HIS A 230 -13.20 8.88 -19.72
CA HIS A 230 -11.87 8.32 -19.95
C HIS A 230 -11.47 8.23 -21.43
N HIS A 231 -12.42 8.24 -22.36
CA HIS A 231 -12.12 8.27 -23.79
C HIS A 231 -11.54 9.60 -24.25
N PHE A 232 -11.87 10.68 -23.56
CA PHE A 232 -11.48 12.05 -23.91
C PHE A 232 -10.26 12.54 -23.11
N LEU A 233 -9.92 11.92 -21.99
CA LEU A 233 -8.79 12.32 -21.16
C LEU A 233 -7.45 11.86 -21.78
N PRO A 234 -6.52 12.81 -22.05
CA PRO A 234 -5.18 12.47 -22.55
C PRO A 234 -4.40 11.56 -21.58
N SER A 235 -4.55 11.78 -20.29
CA SER A 235 -3.93 10.96 -19.23
C SER A 235 -4.36 9.50 -19.29
N CYS A 236 -5.66 9.21 -19.53
CA CYS A 236 -6.14 7.84 -19.72
C CYS A 236 -5.60 7.18 -21.01
N LYS A 237 -5.39 7.97 -22.06
CA LYS A 237 -4.76 7.46 -23.29
C LYS A 237 -3.30 7.08 -23.03
N GLU A 238 -2.59 7.87 -22.24
CA GLU A 238 -1.19 7.60 -21.91
C GLU A 238 -1.04 6.35 -21.05
N VAL A 239 -1.91 6.15 -20.03
CA VAL A 239 -1.94 4.92 -19.23
C VAL A 239 -2.11 3.68 -20.13
N ARG A 240 -3.04 3.73 -21.09
CA ARG A 240 -3.22 2.62 -22.07
C ARG A 240 -1.98 2.38 -22.93
N ARG A 241 -1.37 3.45 -23.44
CA ARG A 241 -0.14 3.34 -24.23
C ARG A 241 1.01 2.69 -23.44
N THR A 242 1.17 3.08 -22.18
CA THR A 242 2.21 2.50 -21.32
C THR A 242 1.93 1.03 -21.04
N LEU A 243 0.67 0.63 -20.85
CA LEU A 243 0.31 -0.78 -20.72
C LEU A 243 0.57 -1.57 -22.01
N ASP A 244 0.24 -1.01 -23.18
CA ASP A 244 0.53 -1.65 -24.46
C ASP A 244 2.04 -1.74 -24.74
N ALA A 245 2.81 -0.72 -24.36
CA ALA A 245 4.27 -0.76 -24.41
C ALA A 245 4.85 -1.86 -23.51
N ALA A 246 4.29 -2.04 -22.30
CA ALA A 246 4.68 -3.12 -21.42
C ALA A 246 4.39 -4.52 -22.02
N ARG A 247 3.25 -4.71 -22.67
CA ARG A 247 2.94 -5.93 -23.44
C ARG A 247 3.98 -6.19 -24.51
N ASN A 248 4.29 -5.18 -25.31
CA ASN A 248 5.26 -5.29 -26.40
C ASN A 248 6.68 -5.57 -25.90
N CYS A 249 7.08 -4.98 -24.78
CA CYS A 249 8.37 -5.25 -24.14
C CYS A 249 8.51 -6.70 -23.67
N LEU A 250 7.41 -7.31 -23.20
CA LEU A 250 7.43 -8.69 -22.70
C LEU A 250 7.30 -9.75 -23.81
N ASN A 251 6.69 -9.45 -24.95
CA ASN A 251 6.40 -10.42 -26.00
C ASN A 251 7.63 -11.23 -26.46
N PRO A 252 8.80 -10.64 -26.80
CA PRO A 252 9.96 -11.41 -27.24
C PRO A 252 10.49 -12.37 -26.17
N LEU A 253 10.40 -11.94 -24.89
CA LEU A 253 10.78 -12.80 -23.77
C LEU A 253 9.84 -14.00 -23.65
N LEU A 254 8.53 -13.76 -23.70
CA LEU A 254 7.50 -14.80 -23.57
C LEU A 254 7.60 -15.82 -24.70
N GLU A 255 7.84 -15.37 -25.94
CA GLU A 255 8.06 -16.26 -27.09
C GLU A 255 9.27 -17.17 -26.87
N ARG A 256 10.42 -16.61 -26.46
CA ARG A 256 11.62 -17.36 -26.13
C ARG A 256 11.40 -18.35 -24.99
N ARG A 257 10.75 -17.94 -23.89
CA ARG A 257 10.41 -18.80 -22.76
C ARG A 257 9.51 -19.95 -23.18
N ASN A 258 8.49 -19.70 -24.01
CA ASN A 258 7.58 -20.72 -24.52
C ASN A 258 8.32 -21.74 -25.40
N ALA A 259 9.26 -21.30 -26.23
CA ALA A 259 10.10 -22.20 -27.03
C ALA A 259 10.96 -23.14 -26.13
N ILE A 260 11.62 -22.57 -25.12
CA ILE A 260 12.44 -23.33 -24.15
C ILE A 260 11.57 -24.33 -23.34
N LYS A 261 10.39 -23.89 -22.90
CA LYS A 261 9.43 -24.79 -22.19
C LYS A 261 8.96 -25.93 -23.09
N ALA A 262 8.70 -25.65 -24.37
CA ALA A 262 8.29 -26.67 -25.34
C ALA A 262 9.42 -27.68 -25.60
N GLU A 263 10.67 -27.22 -25.72
CA GLU A 263 11.83 -28.06 -25.87
C GLU A 263 12.06 -28.99 -24.64
N ALA A 264 12.03 -28.41 -23.42
CA ALA A 264 12.16 -29.20 -22.19
C ALA A 264 11.06 -30.26 -22.09
N LYS A 265 9.81 -29.91 -22.41
CA LYS A 265 8.68 -30.84 -22.43
C LYS A 265 8.89 -31.96 -23.46
N ALA A 266 9.40 -31.64 -24.65
CA ALA A 266 9.71 -32.66 -25.68
C ALA A 266 10.78 -33.63 -25.25
N LYS A 267 11.74 -33.18 -24.40
CA LYS A 267 12.79 -34.01 -23.79
C LYS A 267 12.36 -34.75 -22.54
N GLY A 268 11.14 -34.55 -22.03
CA GLY A 268 10.67 -35.10 -20.76
C GLY A 268 11.30 -34.46 -19.53
N GLU A 269 11.90 -33.28 -19.69
CA GLU A 269 12.54 -32.52 -18.62
C GLU A 269 11.51 -31.62 -17.88
N PRO A 270 11.73 -31.32 -16.60
CA PRO A 270 10.87 -30.36 -15.87
C PRO A 270 10.95 -28.97 -16.47
N CYS A 271 9.91 -28.16 -16.23
CA CYS A 271 9.91 -26.74 -16.62
C CYS A 271 11.14 -26.03 -16.01
N PRO A 272 11.99 -25.37 -16.82
CA PRO A 272 13.22 -24.74 -16.33
C PRO A 272 12.96 -23.42 -15.58
N TYR A 273 11.72 -22.99 -15.52
CA TYR A 273 11.31 -21.74 -14.86
C TYR A 273 10.42 -22.01 -13.65
N ASP A 274 10.62 -21.23 -12.59
CA ASP A 274 9.75 -21.23 -11.41
C ASP A 274 9.71 -19.81 -10.81
N ASN A 275 9.01 -18.93 -11.51
CA ASN A 275 8.78 -17.54 -11.10
C ASN A 275 7.31 -17.11 -11.38
N SER A 276 6.99 -15.84 -11.26
CA SER A 276 5.60 -15.40 -11.32
C SER A 276 4.89 -15.72 -12.63
N PHE A 277 5.57 -15.77 -13.78
CA PHE A 277 4.94 -16.16 -15.05
C PHE A 277 4.31 -17.55 -14.94
N GLU A 278 5.09 -18.54 -14.46
CA GLU A 278 4.60 -19.93 -14.28
C GLU A 278 3.58 -20.04 -13.14
N TRP A 279 3.70 -19.21 -12.09
CA TRP A 279 2.75 -19.21 -10.99
C TRP A 279 1.37 -18.73 -11.45
N PHE A 280 1.32 -17.68 -12.29
CA PHE A 280 0.07 -17.21 -12.89
C PHE A 280 -0.52 -18.22 -13.87
N GLU A 281 0.30 -18.84 -14.73
CA GLU A 281 -0.17 -19.88 -15.65
C GLU A 281 -0.81 -21.09 -14.92
N LYS A 282 -0.35 -21.40 -13.71
CA LYS A 282 -0.92 -22.50 -12.90
C LYS A 282 -2.24 -22.16 -12.23
N GLU A 283 -2.51 -20.88 -11.95
CA GLU A 283 -3.71 -20.45 -11.21
C GLU A 283 -4.78 -19.82 -12.10
N TYR A 284 -4.43 -19.45 -13.33
CA TYR A 284 -5.36 -18.82 -14.27
C TYR A 284 -5.44 -19.61 -15.58
N SER A 285 -6.65 -19.85 -16.06
CA SER A 285 -6.86 -20.45 -17.38
C SER A 285 -6.43 -19.51 -18.52
N THR A 286 -6.65 -18.21 -18.32
CA THR A 286 -6.22 -17.14 -19.23
C THR A 286 -5.82 -15.92 -18.40
N HIS A 287 -4.70 -15.28 -18.72
CA HIS A 287 -4.27 -14.03 -18.11
C HIS A 287 -3.40 -13.25 -19.09
N ASP A 288 -3.29 -11.95 -18.86
CA ASP A 288 -2.35 -11.08 -19.55
C ASP A 288 -1.07 -10.99 -18.70
N PRO A 289 0.07 -11.49 -19.19
CA PRO A 289 1.31 -11.47 -18.42
C PRO A 289 1.78 -10.06 -18.05
N ALA A 290 1.58 -9.06 -18.91
CA ALA A 290 1.96 -7.67 -18.61
C ALA A 290 1.10 -7.09 -17.49
N VAL A 291 -0.21 -7.33 -17.52
CA VAL A 291 -1.13 -6.95 -16.44
C VAL A 291 -0.71 -7.60 -15.12
N ALA A 292 -0.40 -8.90 -15.14
CA ALA A 292 0.02 -9.63 -13.95
C ALA A 292 1.33 -9.10 -13.35
N GLN A 293 2.34 -8.83 -14.20
CA GLN A 293 3.63 -8.30 -13.73
C GLN A 293 3.52 -6.86 -13.24
N LEU A 294 2.77 -6.00 -13.93
CA LEU A 294 2.50 -4.64 -13.48
C LEU A 294 1.72 -4.62 -12.16
N ASN A 295 0.75 -5.53 -11.97
CA ASN A 295 0.02 -5.66 -10.71
C ASN A 295 0.98 -6.02 -9.56
N LEU A 296 1.84 -7.04 -9.72
CA LEU A 296 2.85 -7.39 -8.71
C LEU A 296 3.79 -6.23 -8.41
N SER A 297 4.29 -5.56 -9.44
CA SER A 297 5.19 -4.40 -9.30
C SER A 297 4.51 -3.26 -8.52
N LEU A 298 3.28 -2.95 -8.87
CA LEU A 298 2.49 -1.88 -8.27
C LEU A 298 2.26 -2.10 -6.76
N VAL A 299 1.92 -3.32 -6.35
CA VAL A 299 1.63 -3.61 -4.94
C VAL A 299 2.89 -3.82 -4.10
N ALA A 300 4.02 -4.25 -4.69
CA ALA A 300 5.25 -4.58 -3.98
C ALA A 300 6.20 -3.39 -3.84
N ILE A 301 6.46 -2.63 -4.91
CA ILE A 301 7.59 -1.70 -4.97
C ILE A 301 7.38 -0.48 -4.08
N HIS A 302 6.28 0.25 -4.27
CA HIS A 302 6.11 1.55 -3.60
C HIS A 302 5.91 1.43 -2.10
N THR A 303 5.09 0.47 -1.65
CA THR A 303 4.84 0.26 -0.21
C THR A 303 6.09 -0.20 0.54
N THR A 304 6.89 -1.06 -0.08
CA THR A 304 8.17 -1.53 0.49
C THR A 304 9.20 -0.42 0.50
N THR A 305 9.31 0.35 -0.59
CA THR A 305 10.18 1.54 -0.66
C THR A 305 9.85 2.55 0.43
N ASP A 306 8.57 2.83 0.64
CA ASP A 306 8.10 3.78 1.64
C ASP A 306 8.50 3.35 3.04
N LEU A 307 8.35 2.07 3.38
CA LEU A 307 8.75 1.55 4.69
C LEU A 307 10.27 1.54 4.85
N LEU A 308 11.02 1.17 3.80
CA LEU A 308 12.50 1.25 3.83
C LEU A 308 12.96 2.68 4.09
N MET A 309 12.40 3.65 3.36
CA MET A 309 12.75 5.06 3.46
C MET A 309 12.48 5.61 4.85
N GLU A 310 11.30 5.33 5.41
CA GLU A 310 10.95 5.73 6.76
C GLU A 310 11.87 5.12 7.81
N THR A 311 12.21 3.83 7.64
CA THR A 311 13.15 3.14 8.54
C THR A 311 14.53 3.75 8.49
N VAL A 312 15.03 4.08 7.28
CA VAL A 312 16.34 4.73 7.10
C VAL A 312 16.36 6.14 7.70
N PHE A 313 15.28 6.91 7.59
CA PHE A 313 15.15 8.21 8.24
C PHE A 313 15.12 8.09 9.77
N ASN A 314 14.38 7.13 10.31
CA ASN A 314 14.31 6.89 11.74
C ASN A 314 15.70 6.50 12.31
N ILE A 315 16.42 5.60 11.64
CA ILE A 315 17.80 5.24 12.04
C ILE A 315 18.73 6.46 11.93
N ALA A 316 18.59 7.31 10.90
CA ALA A 316 19.40 8.52 10.76
C ALA A 316 19.13 9.56 11.86
N GLN A 317 17.92 9.59 12.42
CA GLN A 317 17.54 10.42 13.58
C GLN A 317 17.97 9.80 14.92
N HIS A 318 18.20 8.48 14.93
CA HIS A 318 18.58 7.67 16.10
C HIS A 318 19.88 6.90 15.82
N PRO A 319 21.02 7.61 15.64
CA PRO A 319 22.29 6.99 15.23
C PRO A 319 22.83 5.97 16.23
N GLU A 320 22.38 5.99 17.48
CA GLU A 320 22.67 4.99 18.51
C GLU A 320 22.21 3.58 18.13
N LEU A 321 21.29 3.43 17.17
CA LEU A 321 20.83 2.14 16.65
C LEU A 321 21.80 1.51 15.64
N LEU A 322 22.71 2.29 15.03
CA LEU A 322 23.60 1.78 13.96
C LEU A 322 24.50 0.66 14.44
N ALA A 323 25.20 0.84 15.56
CA ALA A 323 26.11 -0.18 16.09
C ALA A 323 25.36 -1.46 16.52
N PRO A 324 24.29 -1.42 17.33
CA PRO A 324 23.56 -2.63 17.71
C PRO A 324 22.95 -3.38 16.51
N LEU A 325 22.45 -2.67 15.50
CA LEU A 325 21.92 -3.30 14.28
C LEU A 325 23.01 -4.00 13.47
N ARG A 326 24.19 -3.40 13.32
CA ARG A 326 25.34 -4.01 12.65
C ARG A 326 25.84 -5.25 13.40
N GLU A 327 25.97 -5.14 14.71
CA GLU A 327 26.36 -6.28 15.59
C GLU A 327 25.37 -7.44 15.49
N GLU A 328 24.07 -7.15 15.45
CA GLU A 328 23.04 -8.17 15.24
C GLU A 328 23.21 -8.87 13.90
N ILE A 329 23.42 -8.10 12.81
CA ILE A 329 23.61 -8.66 11.46
C ILE A 329 24.85 -9.55 11.42
N VAL A 330 25.99 -9.04 11.88
CA VAL A 330 27.25 -9.78 11.87
C VAL A 330 27.11 -11.09 12.67
N ARG A 331 26.61 -11.01 13.89
CA ARG A 331 26.40 -12.19 14.74
C ARG A 331 25.50 -13.23 14.11
N VAL A 332 24.36 -12.82 13.54
CA VAL A 332 23.38 -13.78 13.00
C VAL A 332 23.87 -14.36 11.67
N LEU A 333 24.31 -13.53 10.73
CA LEU A 333 24.68 -13.98 9.40
C LEU A 333 26.00 -14.77 9.38
N SER A 334 26.96 -14.46 10.26
CA SER A 334 28.19 -15.26 10.38
C SER A 334 27.95 -16.68 10.91
N THR A 335 26.85 -16.87 11.67
CA THR A 335 26.55 -18.18 12.28
C THR A 335 25.58 -19.00 11.41
N GLU A 336 24.55 -18.36 10.84
CA GLU A 336 23.44 -19.05 10.20
C GLU A 336 23.46 -18.95 8.66
N GLY A 337 24.35 -18.10 8.10
CA GLY A 337 24.31 -17.76 6.68
C GLY A 337 23.13 -16.83 6.32
N LEU A 338 23.02 -16.49 5.04
CA LEU A 338 21.94 -15.63 4.55
C LEU A 338 20.71 -16.45 4.16
N LYS A 339 19.98 -16.94 5.15
CA LYS A 339 18.79 -17.79 4.99
C LYS A 339 17.56 -17.12 5.54
N LYS A 340 16.38 -17.51 5.07
CA LYS A 340 15.10 -17.01 5.60
C LYS A 340 15.02 -17.14 7.13
N THR A 341 15.55 -18.23 7.71
CA THR A 341 15.58 -18.46 9.15
C THR A 341 16.46 -17.45 9.88
N ALA A 342 17.64 -17.13 9.32
CA ALA A 342 18.52 -16.10 9.85
C ALA A 342 17.84 -14.72 9.85
N LEU A 343 17.13 -14.37 8.78
CA LEU A 343 16.36 -13.11 8.72
C LEU A 343 15.28 -13.02 9.82
N LEU A 344 14.74 -14.14 10.30
CA LEU A 344 13.81 -14.14 11.44
C LEU A 344 14.51 -13.85 12.77
N ASN A 345 15.82 -14.14 12.86
CA ASN A 345 16.65 -13.93 14.05
C ASN A 345 17.26 -12.51 14.13
N LEU A 346 17.04 -11.67 13.11
CA LEU A 346 17.29 -10.23 13.17
C LEU A 346 16.14 -9.56 13.95
N LYS A 347 16.16 -9.74 15.28
CA LYS A 347 15.04 -9.34 16.17
C LYS A 347 14.95 -7.82 16.38
N LEU A 348 16.10 -7.15 16.55
CA LEU A 348 16.16 -5.70 16.67
C LEU A 348 15.76 -5.02 15.36
N MET A 349 16.28 -5.51 14.23
CA MET A 349 15.91 -5.00 12.91
C MET A 349 14.39 -5.16 12.66
N ASP A 350 13.80 -6.30 13.04
CA ASP A 350 12.36 -6.53 12.96
C ASP A 350 11.56 -5.51 13.79
N SER A 351 12.06 -5.19 15.01
CA SER A 351 11.47 -4.20 15.90
C SER A 351 11.52 -2.78 15.29
N VAL A 352 12.67 -2.39 14.76
CA VAL A 352 12.87 -1.07 14.11
C VAL A 352 11.97 -0.90 12.90
N LEU A 353 11.84 -1.92 12.05
CA LEU A 353 10.93 -1.93 10.90
C LEU A 353 9.47 -1.82 11.34
N LYS A 354 9.07 -2.59 12.35
CA LYS A 354 7.70 -2.57 12.86
C LYS A 354 7.34 -1.24 13.51
N GLU A 355 8.27 -0.63 14.26
CA GLU A 355 8.09 0.68 14.86
C GLU A 355 7.98 1.78 13.80
N SER A 356 8.81 1.73 12.77
CA SER A 356 8.70 2.64 11.63
C SER A 356 7.35 2.55 10.94
N GLN A 357 6.84 1.31 10.73
CA GLN A 357 5.52 1.08 10.16
C GLN A 357 4.38 1.52 11.09
N ARG A 358 4.56 1.44 12.40
CA ARG A 358 3.58 1.88 13.40
C ARG A 358 3.37 3.40 13.33
N LEU A 359 4.45 4.16 13.28
CA LEU A 359 4.42 5.63 13.24
C LEU A 359 3.99 6.16 11.89
N ARG A 360 4.34 5.46 10.82
CA ARG A 360 3.95 5.81 9.46
C ARG A 360 3.48 4.58 8.68
N PRO A 361 2.26 4.10 8.93
CA PRO A 361 1.63 3.12 8.05
C PRO A 361 1.38 3.74 6.67
N ALA A 362 1.35 2.93 5.62
CA ALA A 362 1.08 3.41 4.26
C ALA A 362 -0.32 4.04 4.12
N LEU A 363 -1.27 3.63 4.94
CA LEU A 363 -2.66 4.09 4.90
C LEU A 363 -3.11 4.61 6.27
N LEU A 364 -3.79 5.76 6.28
CA LEU A 364 -4.49 6.30 7.45
C LEU A 364 -5.79 5.57 7.74
N GLY A 365 -6.41 4.95 6.72
CA GLY A 365 -7.58 4.10 6.85
C GLY A 365 -7.26 2.67 6.48
N SER A 366 -7.24 1.78 7.45
CA SER A 366 -7.05 0.34 7.26
C SER A 366 -8.35 -0.43 7.50
N PHE A 367 -8.33 -1.75 7.36
CA PHE A 367 -9.53 -2.59 7.52
C PHE A 367 -10.72 -2.11 6.67
N ARG A 368 -10.46 -1.74 5.42
CA ARG A 368 -11.48 -1.26 4.49
C ARG A 368 -12.36 -2.39 4.03
N ARG A 369 -13.70 -2.26 4.21
CA ARG A 369 -14.69 -3.27 3.81
C ARG A 369 -15.98 -2.63 3.32
N LEU A 370 -16.69 -3.37 2.47
CA LEU A 370 -18.07 -3.10 2.08
C LEU A 370 -19.00 -4.12 2.74
N ALA A 371 -20.03 -3.68 3.41
CA ALA A 371 -21.06 -4.56 3.97
C ALA A 371 -21.96 -5.12 2.85
N MET A 372 -21.88 -6.43 2.62
CA MET A 372 -22.67 -7.15 1.60
C MET A 372 -24.07 -7.52 2.10
N ALA A 373 -24.26 -7.53 3.40
CA ALA A 373 -25.52 -7.69 4.12
C ALA A 373 -25.52 -6.78 5.34
N ASP A 374 -26.59 -6.73 6.11
CA ASP A 374 -26.62 -6.06 7.41
C ASP A 374 -25.67 -6.78 8.38
N VAL A 375 -24.76 -6.04 9.01
CA VAL A 375 -23.72 -6.57 9.91
C VAL A 375 -23.91 -5.97 11.29
N THR A 376 -24.07 -6.82 12.31
CA THR A 376 -24.19 -6.38 13.71
C THR A 376 -22.79 -6.17 14.30
N LEU A 377 -22.55 -4.98 14.83
CA LEU A 377 -21.33 -4.63 15.54
C LEU A 377 -21.34 -5.19 17.00
N PRO A 378 -20.18 -5.29 17.66
CA PRO A 378 -20.10 -5.78 19.05
C PRO A 378 -20.92 -4.98 20.07
N ASN A 379 -21.21 -3.72 19.81
CA ASN A 379 -22.05 -2.87 20.65
C ASN A 379 -23.57 -3.01 20.37
N GLY A 380 -23.97 -3.96 19.50
CA GLY A 380 -25.35 -4.18 19.09
C GLY A 380 -25.85 -3.28 17.96
N ASP A 381 -25.04 -2.36 17.47
CA ASP A 381 -25.38 -1.52 16.33
C ASP A 381 -25.37 -2.33 15.03
N VAL A 382 -26.16 -1.89 14.05
CA VAL A 382 -26.24 -2.54 12.74
C VAL A 382 -25.68 -1.63 11.66
N ILE A 383 -24.61 -2.07 11.01
CA ILE A 383 -24.11 -1.52 9.76
C ILE A 383 -24.98 -2.05 8.61
N LYS A 384 -25.59 -1.15 7.87
CA LYS A 384 -26.50 -1.53 6.77
C LYS A 384 -25.73 -2.01 5.54
N LYS A 385 -26.34 -2.94 4.79
CA LYS A 385 -25.84 -3.35 3.48
C LYS A 385 -25.48 -2.13 2.61
N GLY A 386 -24.34 -2.20 1.93
CA GLY A 386 -23.83 -1.14 1.07
C GLY A 386 -23.00 -0.07 1.79
N THR A 387 -22.88 -0.16 3.12
CA THR A 387 -22.03 0.76 3.89
C THR A 387 -20.56 0.39 3.75
N LYS A 388 -19.72 1.35 3.41
CA LYS A 388 -18.26 1.23 3.48
C LYS A 388 -17.79 1.48 4.91
N ILE A 389 -16.98 0.58 5.46
CA ILE A 389 -16.38 0.73 6.78
C ILE A 389 -14.86 0.79 6.67
N VAL A 390 -14.23 1.48 7.62
CA VAL A 390 -12.78 1.62 7.73
C VAL A 390 -12.39 1.77 9.19
N CYS A 391 -11.19 1.32 9.57
CA CYS A 391 -10.59 1.67 10.86
C CYS A 391 -9.47 2.67 10.63
N SER A 392 -9.48 3.78 11.39
CA SER A 392 -8.38 4.74 11.38
C SER A 392 -7.14 4.12 12.02
N THR A 393 -5.96 4.30 11.41
CA THR A 393 -4.68 3.88 11.99
C THR A 393 -4.15 4.84 13.06
N SER A 394 -4.84 5.95 13.33
CA SER A 394 -4.41 6.96 14.31
C SER A 394 -4.26 6.42 15.74
N HIS A 395 -4.91 5.29 16.06
CA HIS A 395 -4.70 4.64 17.35
C HIS A 395 -3.29 4.04 17.51
N MET A 396 -2.60 3.71 16.41
CA MET A 396 -1.28 3.08 16.45
C MET A 396 -0.21 3.98 17.09
N TRP A 397 -0.35 5.30 16.99
CA TRP A 397 0.55 6.27 17.64
C TRP A 397 -0.05 6.96 18.86
N SER A 398 -1.19 6.47 19.32
CA SER A 398 -1.84 7.01 20.52
C SER A 398 -1.18 6.50 21.79
N ALA A 399 -1.13 7.35 22.81
CA ALA A 399 -0.72 6.97 24.16
C ALA A 399 -1.63 5.89 24.79
N ASP A 400 -2.89 5.79 24.35
CA ASP A 400 -3.82 4.76 24.82
C ASP A 400 -3.41 3.34 24.38
N SER A 401 -2.73 3.22 23.22
CA SER A 401 -2.31 1.93 22.67
C SER A 401 -0.85 1.60 22.95
N HIS A 402 -0.01 2.62 23.08
CA HIS A 402 1.43 2.46 23.30
C HIS A 402 1.96 3.54 24.23
N GLU A 403 2.72 3.16 25.25
CA GLU A 403 3.47 4.12 26.07
C GLU A 403 4.36 5.00 25.19
N SER A 404 4.29 6.33 25.38
CA SER A 404 4.96 7.31 24.49
C SER A 404 4.68 7.05 23.01
N GLY A 405 3.41 6.80 22.64
CA GLY A 405 3.01 6.30 21.33
C GLY A 405 3.44 7.17 20.15
N GLU A 406 3.59 8.48 20.32
CA GLU A 406 4.01 9.41 19.27
C GLU A 406 5.54 9.41 19.03
N GLN A 407 6.31 8.83 19.96
CA GLN A 407 7.77 8.81 19.87
C GLN A 407 8.26 7.50 19.24
N PHE A 408 9.31 7.62 18.42
CA PHE A 408 10.00 6.46 17.88
C PHE A 408 10.83 5.77 18.96
N ASP A 409 10.69 4.45 19.04
CA ASP A 409 11.42 3.60 19.96
C ASP A 409 11.78 2.28 19.25
N GLY A 410 12.99 2.22 18.70
CA GLY A 410 13.45 1.06 17.93
C GLY A 410 13.45 -0.26 18.70
N TYR A 411 13.49 -0.22 20.02
CA TYR A 411 13.48 -1.40 20.90
C TYR A 411 12.08 -1.80 21.37
N ARG A 412 11.03 -1.06 21.06
CA ARG A 412 9.67 -1.31 21.57
C ARG A 412 9.22 -2.75 21.36
N PHE A 413 9.23 -3.22 20.13
CA PHE A 413 8.76 -4.57 19.81
C PHE A 413 9.77 -5.66 20.17
N LEU A 414 11.06 -5.33 20.29
CA LEU A 414 12.06 -6.24 20.83
C LEU A 414 11.76 -6.55 22.29
N ARG A 415 11.55 -5.52 23.13
CA ARG A 415 11.18 -5.71 24.55
C ARG A 415 9.85 -6.46 24.72
N MET A 416 8.86 -6.19 23.85
CA MET A 416 7.59 -6.95 23.86
C MET A 416 7.83 -8.43 23.55
N ARG A 417 8.72 -8.73 22.59
CA ARG A 417 9.08 -10.11 22.22
C ARG A 417 9.82 -10.82 23.35
N GLU A 418 10.78 -10.18 23.98
CA GLU A 418 11.52 -10.72 25.13
C GLU A 418 10.59 -11.00 26.32
N LYS A 419 9.64 -10.12 26.56
CA LYS A 419 8.61 -10.32 27.59
C LYS A 419 7.73 -11.53 27.28
N GLU A 420 7.24 -11.69 26.04
CA GLU A 420 6.46 -12.86 25.63
C GLU A 420 7.26 -14.18 25.74
N GLU A 421 8.56 -14.15 25.36
CA GLU A 421 9.45 -15.29 25.49
C GLU A 421 9.65 -15.66 26.97
N ALA A 422 9.81 -14.67 27.86
CA ALA A 422 9.99 -14.89 29.29
C ALA A 422 8.70 -15.37 30.00
N GLU A 423 7.56 -14.82 29.63
CA GLU A 423 6.26 -15.16 30.22
C GLU A 423 5.59 -16.39 29.56
N GLN A 424 6.20 -16.94 28.49
CA GLN A 424 5.64 -18.02 27.66
C GLN A 424 4.20 -17.73 27.17
N CYS A 425 3.89 -16.45 26.97
CA CYS A 425 2.57 -15.97 26.57
C CYS A 425 2.65 -15.25 25.23
N LYS A 426 1.82 -15.62 24.26
CA LYS A 426 1.83 -15.04 22.90
C LYS A 426 0.60 -14.15 22.70
N THR A 427 0.60 -12.98 23.27
CA THR A 427 -0.57 -12.06 23.22
C THR A 427 -0.33 -10.76 22.47
N SER A 428 0.93 -10.31 22.32
CA SER A 428 1.22 -8.95 21.88
C SER A 428 1.58 -8.81 20.38
N HIS A 429 1.71 -9.92 19.65
CA HIS A 429 2.05 -9.93 18.22
C HIS A 429 3.27 -9.07 17.84
N PRO A 430 4.44 -9.23 18.47
CA PRO A 430 5.58 -8.31 18.35
C PRO A 430 6.31 -8.36 16.99
N HIS A 431 6.07 -9.39 16.17
CA HIS A 431 6.75 -9.54 14.87
C HIS A 431 6.19 -8.58 13.82
N LEU A 432 7.05 -8.05 12.94
CA LEU A 432 6.65 -7.20 11.81
C LEU A 432 5.50 -7.81 10.98
N VAL A 433 5.60 -9.10 10.67
CA VAL A 433 4.64 -9.83 9.84
C VAL A 433 3.34 -10.24 10.56
N SER A 434 3.21 -9.92 11.85
CA SER A 434 2.05 -10.28 12.67
C SER A 434 1.15 -9.07 12.91
N PRO A 435 0.12 -8.85 12.07
CA PRO A 435 -0.83 -7.77 12.27
C PRO A 435 -1.78 -8.08 13.44
N SER A 436 -2.22 -7.04 14.14
CA SER A 436 -3.20 -7.10 15.21
C SER A 436 -4.18 -5.94 15.10
N SER A 437 -5.22 -5.90 15.96
CA SER A 437 -6.09 -4.73 16.09
C SER A 437 -5.34 -3.46 16.47
N ASP A 438 -4.20 -3.60 17.17
CA ASP A 438 -3.35 -2.48 17.60
C ASP A 438 -2.26 -2.12 16.57
N HIS A 439 -2.05 -2.96 15.55
CA HIS A 439 -1.06 -2.73 14.51
C HIS A 439 -1.57 -3.16 13.14
N LEU A 440 -2.09 -2.21 12.37
CA LEU A 440 -2.76 -2.41 11.09
C LEU A 440 -1.86 -2.17 9.87
N GLY A 441 -0.53 -2.09 10.04
CA GLY A 441 0.40 -1.75 8.96
C GLY A 441 0.34 -2.70 7.75
N PHE A 442 0.03 -3.98 7.98
CA PHE A 442 -0.26 -4.97 6.93
C PHE A 442 -1.74 -5.35 6.84
N GLY A 443 -2.65 -4.47 7.26
CA GLY A 443 -4.08 -4.80 7.34
C GLY A 443 -4.38 -5.78 8.47
N PHE A 444 -5.57 -6.41 8.46
CA PHE A 444 -5.97 -7.34 9.52
C PHE A 444 -7.00 -8.39 9.05
N GLY A 445 -6.95 -9.57 9.67
CA GLY A 445 -7.86 -10.69 9.41
C GLY A 445 -7.64 -11.35 8.04
N ASN A 446 -8.71 -11.86 7.43
CA ASN A 446 -8.67 -12.62 6.17
C ASN A 446 -8.06 -11.84 5.00
N HIS A 447 -8.07 -10.53 5.07
CA HIS A 447 -7.54 -9.63 4.04
C HIS A 447 -6.27 -8.90 4.52
N ALA A 448 -5.52 -9.48 5.47
CA ALA A 448 -4.16 -9.02 5.75
C ALA A 448 -3.28 -9.19 4.51
N CYS A 449 -2.30 -8.30 4.35
CA CYS A 449 -1.40 -8.31 3.18
C CYS A 449 -0.81 -9.72 2.95
N PRO A 450 -1.07 -10.36 1.80
CA PRO A 450 -0.54 -11.69 1.51
C PRO A 450 0.98 -11.67 1.30
N GLY A 451 1.53 -10.54 0.82
CA GLY A 451 2.95 -10.34 0.53
C GLY A 451 3.82 -9.93 1.72
N ARG A 452 3.27 -9.79 2.93
CA ARG A 452 3.99 -9.28 4.11
C ARG A 452 5.26 -10.06 4.47
N PHE A 453 5.28 -11.37 4.22
CA PHE A 453 6.47 -12.19 4.45
C PHE A 453 7.57 -11.91 3.44
N PHE A 454 7.21 -11.71 2.17
CA PHE A 454 8.15 -11.31 1.13
C PHE A 454 8.69 -9.90 1.40
N ALA A 455 7.82 -8.94 1.68
CA ALA A 455 8.21 -7.56 2.01
C ALA A 455 9.15 -7.51 3.23
N ALA A 456 8.90 -8.29 4.27
CA ALA A 456 9.78 -8.36 5.44
C ALA A 456 11.17 -8.90 5.09
N ASN A 457 11.26 -9.96 4.26
CA ASN A 457 12.54 -10.50 3.80
C ASN A 457 13.29 -9.48 2.94
N GLU A 458 12.60 -8.88 1.98
CA GLU A 458 13.18 -7.88 1.06
C GLU A 458 13.72 -6.67 1.82
N LEU A 459 12.95 -6.12 2.76
CA LEU A 459 13.37 -5.01 3.61
C LEU A 459 14.59 -5.35 4.47
N LYS A 460 14.60 -6.54 5.10
CA LYS A 460 15.73 -6.97 5.93
C LYS A 460 17.00 -7.17 5.11
N ILE A 461 16.90 -7.74 3.92
CA ILE A 461 18.06 -7.89 3.02
C ILE A 461 18.56 -6.51 2.58
N ALA A 462 17.67 -5.63 2.14
CA ALA A 462 18.05 -4.26 1.76
C ALA A 462 18.74 -3.51 2.91
N LEU A 463 18.22 -3.62 4.14
CA LEU A 463 18.82 -3.01 5.33
C LEU A 463 20.15 -3.67 5.72
N CYS A 464 20.34 -4.97 5.56
CA CYS A 464 21.63 -5.63 5.77
C CYS A 464 22.70 -5.04 4.85
N HIS A 465 22.42 -4.93 3.54
CA HIS A 465 23.34 -4.30 2.60
C HIS A 465 23.61 -2.83 2.95
N MET A 466 22.57 -2.08 3.28
CA MET A 466 22.72 -0.66 3.61
C MET A 466 23.52 -0.46 4.89
N LEU A 467 23.23 -1.19 5.97
CA LEU A 467 23.88 -1.06 7.27
C LEU A 467 25.36 -1.50 7.23
N LEU A 468 25.67 -2.58 6.53
CA LEU A 468 27.05 -3.06 6.42
C LEU A 468 27.89 -2.23 5.47
N LYS A 469 27.33 -1.85 4.31
CA LYS A 469 28.11 -1.23 3.22
C LYS A 469 28.17 0.29 3.26
N TYR A 470 27.26 0.96 4.00
CA TYR A 470 27.16 2.41 3.96
C TYR A 470 27.05 3.05 5.35
N ASP A 471 27.62 4.25 5.47
CA ASP A 471 27.24 5.22 6.49
C ASP A 471 26.30 6.24 5.85
N TRP A 472 25.29 6.67 6.59
CA TRP A 472 24.37 7.72 6.14
C TRP A 472 23.93 8.61 7.28
N LYS A 473 23.53 9.82 6.94
CA LYS A 473 22.92 10.79 7.85
C LYS A 473 21.97 11.69 7.09
N LEU A 474 21.10 12.38 7.80
CA LEU A 474 20.28 13.43 7.21
C LEU A 474 21.17 14.56 6.70
N ALA A 475 20.75 15.20 5.59
CA ALA A 475 21.34 16.46 5.18
C ALA A 475 21.19 17.49 6.32
N LYS A 476 22.07 18.49 6.35
CA LYS A 476 22.10 19.48 7.43
C LYS A 476 20.72 20.09 7.68
N ASP A 477 20.32 20.13 8.94
CA ASP A 477 19.04 20.71 9.42
C ASP A 477 17.76 20.08 8.82
N ALA A 478 17.87 18.91 8.15
CA ALA A 478 16.72 18.22 7.63
C ALA A 478 15.95 17.49 8.74
N VAL A 479 14.63 17.68 8.75
CA VAL A 479 13.69 16.96 9.61
C VAL A 479 12.63 16.33 8.71
N PRO A 480 12.69 15.01 8.49
CA PRO A 480 11.72 14.32 7.65
C PRO A 480 10.28 14.54 8.15
N ARG A 481 9.38 14.89 7.24
CA ARG A 481 7.97 15.11 7.54
C ARG A 481 7.09 14.34 6.57
N SER A 482 6.36 13.36 7.07
CA SER A 482 5.33 12.69 6.29
C SER A 482 4.18 13.64 5.96
N ALA A 483 3.56 13.46 4.80
CA ALA A 483 2.39 14.20 4.37
C ALA A 483 1.21 13.25 4.13
N SER A 484 0.00 13.69 4.46
CA SER A 484 -1.21 12.94 4.12
C SER A 484 -1.82 13.45 2.81
N PHE A 485 -2.34 12.54 2.01
CA PHE A 485 -3.15 12.82 0.85
C PHE A 485 -4.35 11.86 0.85
N GLY A 486 -5.49 12.35 1.29
CA GLY A 486 -6.64 11.49 1.56
C GLY A 486 -6.29 10.39 2.57
N MET A 487 -6.64 9.17 2.27
CA MET A 487 -6.33 8.01 3.14
C MET A 487 -4.89 7.47 3.01
N ILE A 488 -4.04 8.12 2.22
CA ILE A 488 -2.63 7.72 2.04
C ILE A 488 -1.73 8.58 2.91
N LEU A 489 -0.73 7.96 3.55
CA LEU A 489 0.32 8.64 4.30
C LEU A 489 1.65 8.47 3.55
N MET A 490 2.10 9.55 2.91
CA MET A 490 3.33 9.56 2.10
C MET A 490 4.56 9.87 2.97
N PRO A 491 5.71 9.23 2.69
CA PRO A 491 6.97 9.61 3.31
C PRO A 491 7.41 11.02 2.86
N ASP A 492 8.43 11.55 3.51
CA ASP A 492 9.04 12.80 3.08
C ASP A 492 9.82 12.60 1.77
N LEU A 493 9.27 13.12 0.68
CA LEU A 493 9.89 13.03 -0.66
C LEU A 493 10.99 14.07 -0.91
N ARG A 494 11.19 15.03 0.00
CA ARG A 494 12.10 16.18 -0.17
C ARG A 494 13.40 16.02 0.61
N THR A 495 13.35 15.33 1.74
CA THR A 495 14.52 15.13 2.58
C THR A 495 15.57 14.30 1.84
N LYS A 496 16.79 14.83 1.82
CA LYS A 496 17.95 14.20 1.22
C LYS A 496 18.81 13.53 2.28
N LEU A 497 19.55 12.51 1.85
CA LEU A 497 20.56 11.86 2.68
C LEU A 497 21.97 12.19 2.16
N LEU A 498 22.89 12.37 3.08
CA LEU A 498 24.32 12.25 2.84
C LEU A 498 24.70 10.80 3.10
N ILE A 499 25.37 10.18 2.16
CA ILE A 499 25.77 8.76 2.22
C ILE A 499 27.20 8.59 1.72
N ARG A 500 27.90 7.58 2.24
CA ARG A 500 29.21 7.17 1.76
C ARG A 500 29.40 5.67 1.90
N ARG A 501 30.26 5.08 1.08
CA ARG A 501 30.72 3.70 1.23
C ARG A 501 31.62 3.60 2.48
N ARG A 502 31.48 2.51 3.23
CA ARG A 502 32.33 2.20 4.39
C ARG A 502 32.98 0.82 4.25
N SER A 503 33.99 0.56 5.08
CA SER A 503 34.51 -0.80 5.29
C SER A 503 33.48 -1.61 6.08
N GLU A 504 33.11 -2.77 5.59
CA GLU A 504 32.13 -3.67 6.19
C GLU A 504 32.81 -4.63 7.17
N GLU A 505 32.13 -4.97 8.27
CA GLU A 505 32.59 -5.95 9.27
C GLU A 505 32.38 -7.39 8.77
N LEU A 506 31.43 -7.58 7.86
CA LEU A 506 31.11 -8.85 7.24
C LEU A 506 30.83 -8.59 5.75
N ASP A 507 31.56 -9.27 4.89
CA ASP A 507 31.27 -9.26 3.46
C ASP A 507 30.01 -10.10 3.20
N ILE A 508 28.86 -9.41 3.14
CA ILE A 508 27.54 -10.05 2.95
C ILE A 508 27.44 -10.77 1.60
N ASP A 509 28.24 -10.34 0.60
CA ASP A 509 28.21 -10.96 -0.73
C ASP A 509 28.88 -12.35 -0.75
N SER A 510 29.75 -12.64 0.25
CA SER A 510 30.39 -13.94 0.44
C SER A 510 29.67 -14.87 1.41
N VAL A 511 28.60 -14.39 2.07
CA VAL A 511 27.84 -15.19 3.03
C VAL A 511 27.03 -16.27 2.28
N GLU A 512 27.16 -17.52 2.70
CA GLU A 512 26.41 -18.65 2.14
C GLU A 512 24.90 -18.45 2.29
N SER A 513 24.14 -18.64 1.18
CA SER A 513 22.68 -18.44 1.10
C SER A 513 21.90 -19.76 0.92
#